data_a24f8eed92d32368e651fe8e7f6c06ae
#
_entry.id   a24f8eed92d32368e651fe8e7f6c06ae
#
_cell.length_a   1.000
_cell.length_b   1.000
_cell.length_c   1.000
_cell.angle_alpha   90.00
_cell.angle_beta   90.00
_cell.angle_gamma   90.00
#
_symmetry.space_group_name_H-M   'P 1'
#
loop_
_entity.id
_entity.type
_entity.pdbx_description
1 polymer ?
#
loop_
_entity_poly.entity_id
_entity_poly.type
_entity_poly.pdbx_seq_one_letter_code
_entity_poly.pdbx_strand_id
1 'polypeptide(L)'
;MRRVLGYQMVNGMPFILIMLAFTNDDARYALAAGLLYTLHHMITIAALVLNSGAIEETYGTGTIGKLSGLARRDPLTATVFAAGAFSIVGFPPFSGLFGKVTIVMAAASAEDWRSWVAIATIIIASFGALLAMMRVWKEVFWGRPMQQYPKALNVRWKFLLPSGALMILSLVMFLGAGQLWGISTAAVDSLLDVDAYSTATLGTDPIGVPDINSLQGGEH
;
A
#
# COMPACT_ATOMS: atom_id res chain seq x y z
N MET A 1 9.34 -1.94 -16.97
CA MET A 1 8.27 -1.58 -16.02
C MET A 1 8.49 -2.19 -14.64
N ARG A 2 8.67 -3.51 -14.48
CA ARG A 2 8.86 -4.20 -13.18
C ARG A 2 9.84 -3.52 -12.23
N ARG A 3 10.99 -3.02 -12.77
CA ARG A 3 12.00 -2.33 -11.95
C ARG A 3 11.44 -1.07 -11.29
N VAL A 4 10.67 -0.26 -12.03
CA VAL A 4 10.04 0.95 -11.48
C VAL A 4 9.00 0.58 -10.42
N LEU A 5 8.18 -0.45 -10.69
CA LEU A 5 7.18 -0.93 -9.73
C LEU A 5 7.82 -1.53 -8.47
N GLY A 6 8.96 -2.23 -8.61
CA GLY A 6 9.74 -2.69 -7.46
C GLY A 6 10.22 -1.54 -6.56
N TYR A 7 10.70 -0.45 -7.15
CA TYR A 7 11.04 0.76 -6.38
C TYR A 7 9.81 1.40 -5.72
N GLN A 8 8.65 1.38 -6.38
CA GLN A 8 7.41 1.87 -5.77
C GLN A 8 6.95 1.00 -4.61
N MET A 9 7.14 -0.31 -4.69
CA MET A 9 6.88 -1.22 -3.58
C MET A 9 7.74 -0.88 -2.37
N VAL A 10 9.05 -0.70 -2.57
CA VAL A 10 9.97 -0.30 -1.51
C VAL A 10 9.66 1.11 -0.98
N ASN A 11 9.25 2.04 -1.85
CA ASN A 11 8.89 3.40 -1.44
C ASN A 11 7.69 3.49 -0.49
N GLY A 12 6.75 2.55 -0.57
CA GLY A 12 5.57 2.52 0.31
C GLY A 12 5.80 1.88 1.68
N MET A 13 6.79 0.98 1.80
CA MET A 13 7.05 0.28 3.07
C MET A 13 7.43 1.21 4.23
N PRO A 14 8.29 2.25 4.06
CA PRO A 14 8.61 3.19 5.13
C PRO A 14 7.40 3.91 5.69
N PHE A 15 6.35 4.16 4.89
CA PHE A 15 5.14 4.82 5.38
C PHE A 15 4.38 3.97 6.41
N ILE A 16 4.47 2.66 6.29
CA ILE A 16 3.90 1.72 7.27
C ILE A 16 4.73 1.74 8.54
N LEU A 17 6.05 1.63 8.39
CA LEU A 17 6.98 1.55 9.52
C LEU A 17 7.08 2.86 10.31
N ILE A 18 6.94 4.01 9.65
CA ILE A 18 7.01 5.32 10.31
C ILE A 18 5.89 5.49 11.33
N MET A 19 4.76 4.79 11.17
CA MET A 19 3.66 4.84 12.14
C MET A 19 4.05 4.24 13.49
N LEU A 20 5.03 3.33 13.54
CA LEU A 20 5.55 2.80 14.80
C LEU A 20 6.27 3.88 15.65
N ALA A 21 6.77 4.95 15.01
CA ALA A 21 7.40 6.07 15.72
C ALA A 21 6.39 6.94 16.49
N PHE A 22 5.07 6.78 16.23
CA PHE A 22 3.98 7.57 16.82
C PHE A 22 3.10 6.75 17.76
N THR A 23 3.47 5.52 18.10
CA THR A 23 2.69 4.66 18.99
C THR A 23 2.72 5.12 20.46
N ASN A 24 3.71 5.91 20.87
CA ASN A 24 3.76 6.49 22.20
C ASN A 24 2.80 7.68 22.39
N ASP A 25 2.38 8.30 21.28
CA ASP A 25 1.48 9.46 21.29
C ASP A 25 0.01 8.99 21.24
N ASP A 26 -0.33 8.19 20.23
CA ASP A 26 -1.60 7.49 20.09
C ASP A 26 -1.39 6.17 19.32
N ALA A 27 -1.13 5.09 20.07
CA ALA A 27 -0.87 3.77 19.50
C ALA A 27 -2.02 3.27 18.63
N ARG A 28 -3.25 3.48 19.08
CA ARG A 28 -4.46 3.02 18.37
C ARG A 28 -4.57 3.69 17.01
N TYR A 29 -4.43 5.02 16.96
CA TYR A 29 -4.57 5.78 15.73
C TYR A 29 -3.42 5.51 14.76
N ALA A 30 -2.19 5.51 15.26
CA ALA A 30 -0.99 5.27 14.44
C ALA A 30 -0.99 3.87 13.82
N LEU A 31 -1.27 2.83 14.60
CA LEU A 31 -1.31 1.45 14.11
C LEU A 31 -2.48 1.22 13.14
N ALA A 32 -3.66 1.79 13.42
CA ALA A 32 -4.80 1.69 12.50
C ALA A 32 -4.53 2.39 11.16
N ALA A 33 -3.91 3.55 11.18
CA ALA A 33 -3.48 4.26 9.97
C ALA A 33 -2.44 3.46 9.17
N GLY A 34 -1.45 2.87 9.85
CA GLY A 34 -0.46 2.00 9.24
C GLY A 34 -1.07 0.75 8.61
N LEU A 35 -2.01 0.09 9.31
CA LEU A 35 -2.73 -1.08 8.81
C LEU A 35 -3.56 -0.76 7.56
N LEU A 36 -4.32 0.33 7.59
CA LEU A 36 -5.13 0.78 6.47
C LEU A 36 -4.26 1.09 5.24
N TYR A 37 -3.14 1.79 5.45
CA TYR A 37 -2.19 2.09 4.39
C TYR A 37 -1.55 0.81 3.83
N THR A 38 -1.25 -0.17 4.67
CA THR A 38 -0.73 -1.49 4.26
C THR A 38 -1.66 -2.16 3.27
N LEU A 39 -2.95 -2.26 3.61
CA LEU A 39 -3.97 -2.87 2.74
C LEU A 39 -4.05 -2.16 1.38
N HIS A 40 -4.12 -0.82 1.41
CA HIS A 40 -4.09 -0.02 0.18
C HIS A 40 -2.85 -0.30 -0.66
N HIS A 41 -1.67 -0.25 -0.04
CA HIS A 41 -0.39 -0.39 -0.74
C HIS A 41 -0.25 -1.76 -1.40
N MET A 42 -0.56 -2.83 -0.67
CA MET A 42 -0.50 -4.21 -1.19
C MET A 42 -1.42 -4.39 -2.40
N ILE A 43 -2.67 -3.94 -2.32
CA ILE A 43 -3.66 -4.07 -3.40
C ILE A 43 -3.21 -3.29 -4.64
N THR A 44 -2.76 -2.06 -4.45
CA THR A 44 -2.36 -1.18 -5.56
C THR A 44 -1.09 -1.68 -6.26
N ILE A 45 -0.07 -2.09 -5.51
CA ILE A 45 1.16 -2.64 -6.10
C ILE A 45 0.89 -3.96 -6.81
N ALA A 46 0.09 -4.86 -6.22
CA ALA A 46 -0.28 -6.11 -6.87
C ALA A 46 -0.98 -5.85 -8.21
N ALA A 47 -1.94 -4.92 -8.26
CA ALA A 47 -2.61 -4.55 -9.50
C ALA A 47 -1.66 -4.01 -10.57
N LEU A 48 -0.75 -3.12 -10.21
CA LEU A 48 0.23 -2.56 -11.14
C LEU A 48 1.21 -3.62 -11.67
N VAL A 49 1.67 -4.53 -10.81
CA VAL A 49 2.57 -5.62 -11.18
C VAL A 49 1.87 -6.60 -12.12
N LEU A 50 0.63 -6.99 -11.82
CA LEU A 50 -0.19 -7.87 -12.68
C LEU A 50 -0.48 -7.22 -14.03
N ASN A 51 -0.81 -5.92 -14.06
CA ASN A 51 -1.00 -5.18 -15.29
C ASN A 51 0.29 -5.14 -16.14
N SER A 52 1.43 -4.88 -15.50
CA SER A 52 2.74 -4.93 -16.17
C SER A 52 3.07 -6.34 -16.70
N GLY A 53 2.71 -7.38 -15.95
CA GLY A 53 2.86 -8.77 -16.37
C GLY A 53 2.01 -9.11 -17.60
N ALA A 54 0.76 -8.64 -17.65
CA ALA A 54 -0.13 -8.81 -18.79
C ALA A 54 0.42 -8.14 -20.07
N ILE A 55 1.02 -6.97 -19.93
CA ILE A 55 1.71 -6.28 -21.04
C ILE A 55 2.91 -7.11 -21.50
N GLU A 56 3.76 -7.55 -20.58
CA GLU A 56 4.97 -8.31 -20.87
C GLU A 56 4.66 -9.65 -21.54
N GLU A 57 3.63 -10.37 -21.07
CA GLU A 57 3.16 -11.61 -21.67
C GLU A 57 2.68 -11.40 -23.12
N THR A 58 1.98 -10.29 -23.37
CA THR A 58 1.41 -10.00 -24.70
C THR A 58 2.47 -9.52 -25.71
N TYR A 59 3.37 -8.64 -25.28
CA TYR A 59 4.34 -7.98 -26.16
C TYR A 59 5.75 -8.59 -26.08
N GLY A 60 5.97 -9.62 -25.25
CA GLY A 60 7.25 -10.28 -25.06
C GLY A 60 8.31 -9.38 -24.40
N THR A 61 7.92 -8.22 -23.89
CA THR A 61 8.84 -7.27 -23.24
C THR A 61 8.13 -6.35 -22.27
N GLY A 62 8.77 -6.11 -21.11
CA GLY A 62 8.39 -5.09 -20.14
C GLY A 62 9.35 -3.90 -20.11
N THR A 63 10.25 -3.79 -21.10
CA THR A 63 11.24 -2.72 -21.18
C THR A 63 10.58 -1.42 -21.65
N ILE A 64 10.66 -0.37 -20.82
CA ILE A 64 10.02 0.93 -21.07
C ILE A 64 10.38 1.48 -22.46
N GLY A 65 11.66 1.50 -22.83
CA GLY A 65 12.09 2.03 -24.13
C GLY A 65 11.71 1.21 -25.37
N LYS A 66 11.12 0.00 -25.19
CA LYS A 66 10.64 -0.85 -26.29
C LYS A 66 9.13 -0.81 -26.47
N LEU A 67 8.41 -0.17 -25.56
CA LEU A 67 6.96 -0.02 -25.57
C LEU A 67 6.59 1.46 -25.81
N SER A 68 5.53 1.70 -26.56
CA SER A 68 5.04 3.05 -26.83
C SER A 68 3.60 3.02 -27.36
N GLY A 69 2.84 4.07 -27.05
CA GLY A 69 1.49 4.25 -27.61
C GLY A 69 0.44 3.23 -27.16
N LEU A 70 0.66 2.53 -26.03
CA LEU A 70 -0.27 1.53 -25.54
C LEU A 70 -1.65 2.12 -25.20
N ALA A 71 -1.75 3.40 -24.82
CA ALA A 71 -3.04 4.01 -24.52
C ALA A 71 -4.01 4.01 -25.73
N ARG A 72 -3.47 4.08 -26.95
CA ARG A 72 -4.29 4.00 -28.16
C ARG A 72 -4.53 2.58 -28.63
N ARG A 73 -3.60 1.68 -28.32
CA ARG A 73 -3.63 0.28 -28.76
C ARG A 73 -4.44 -0.60 -27.81
N ASP A 74 -4.18 -0.46 -26.52
CA ASP A 74 -4.80 -1.21 -25.43
C ASP A 74 -5.40 -0.25 -24.39
N PRO A 75 -6.50 0.44 -24.71
CA PRO A 75 -7.06 1.46 -23.83
C PRO A 75 -7.48 0.90 -22.46
N LEU A 76 -7.97 -0.34 -22.41
CA LEU A 76 -8.36 -0.98 -21.14
C LEU A 76 -7.13 -1.21 -20.25
N THR A 77 -6.02 -1.70 -20.81
CA THR A 77 -4.75 -1.86 -20.09
C THR A 77 -4.24 -0.52 -19.57
N ALA A 78 -4.32 0.52 -20.40
CA ALA A 78 -3.92 1.87 -20.02
C ALA A 78 -4.79 2.43 -18.90
N THR A 79 -6.10 2.22 -18.94
CA THR A 79 -7.04 2.65 -17.89
C THR A 79 -6.73 1.98 -16.55
N VAL A 80 -6.49 0.66 -16.54
CA VAL A 80 -6.13 -0.07 -15.33
C VAL A 80 -4.79 0.41 -14.77
N PHE A 81 -3.81 0.66 -15.64
CA PHE A 81 -2.53 1.22 -15.19
C PHE A 81 -2.68 2.63 -14.62
N ALA A 82 -3.44 3.50 -15.29
CA ALA A 82 -3.70 4.86 -14.81
C ALA A 82 -4.41 4.85 -13.44
N ALA A 83 -5.41 3.99 -13.26
CA ALA A 83 -6.08 3.80 -11.99
C ALA A 83 -5.09 3.41 -10.87
N GLY A 84 -4.21 2.43 -11.13
CA GLY A 84 -3.16 2.04 -10.20
C GLY A 84 -2.14 3.15 -9.92
N ALA A 85 -1.75 3.90 -10.96
CA ALA A 85 -0.85 5.04 -10.82
C ALA A 85 -1.47 6.16 -9.98
N PHE A 86 -2.73 6.52 -10.20
CA PHE A 86 -3.46 7.47 -9.36
C PHE A 86 -3.62 6.97 -7.92
N SER A 87 -3.92 5.68 -7.75
CA SER A 87 -4.04 5.06 -6.44
C SER A 87 -2.75 5.15 -5.63
N ILE A 88 -1.59 4.77 -6.21
CA ILE A 88 -0.30 4.76 -5.49
C ILE A 88 0.20 6.17 -5.17
N VAL A 89 -0.10 7.14 -6.02
CA VAL A 89 0.23 8.56 -5.78
C VAL A 89 -0.67 9.14 -4.67
N GLY A 90 -1.90 8.66 -4.55
CA GLY A 90 -2.87 9.11 -3.55
C GLY A 90 -3.89 10.08 -4.11
N PHE A 91 -4.29 9.95 -5.38
CA PHE A 91 -5.39 10.72 -5.96
C PHE A 91 -6.74 10.03 -5.78
N PRO A 92 -7.83 10.83 -5.56
CA PRO A 92 -9.18 10.27 -5.58
C PRO A 92 -9.54 9.77 -6.99
N PRO A 93 -10.43 8.82 -7.14
CA PRO A 93 -11.28 8.18 -6.12
C PRO A 93 -10.73 6.83 -5.61
N PHE A 94 -9.44 6.68 -5.47
CA PHE A 94 -8.83 5.43 -5.04
C PHE A 94 -8.37 5.47 -3.57
N SER A 95 -8.22 4.29 -2.97
CA SER A 95 -7.88 4.10 -1.55
C SER A 95 -6.60 4.79 -1.08
N GLY A 96 -5.69 5.14 -2.01
CA GLY A 96 -4.43 5.80 -1.70
C GLY A 96 -4.55 7.18 -1.07
N LEU A 97 -5.58 7.95 -1.45
CA LEU A 97 -5.84 9.23 -0.80
C LEU A 97 -6.11 9.04 0.68
N PHE A 98 -7.08 8.15 1.00
CA PHE A 98 -7.50 7.93 2.38
C PHE A 98 -6.37 7.33 3.21
N GLY A 99 -5.63 6.34 2.67
CA GLY A 99 -4.48 5.76 3.35
C GLY A 99 -3.40 6.79 3.71
N LYS A 100 -3.08 7.73 2.78
CA LYS A 100 -2.09 8.77 3.04
C LYS A 100 -2.58 9.85 3.99
N VAL A 101 -3.85 10.24 3.89
CA VAL A 101 -4.43 11.21 4.81
C VAL A 101 -4.39 10.69 6.24
N THR A 102 -4.74 9.43 6.48
CA THR A 102 -4.72 8.85 7.82
C THR A 102 -3.32 8.78 8.42
N ILE A 103 -2.29 8.39 7.66
CA ILE A 103 -0.91 8.39 8.17
C ILE A 103 -0.36 9.80 8.42
N VAL A 104 -0.74 10.79 7.59
CA VAL A 104 -0.36 12.19 7.83
C VAL A 104 -1.04 12.73 9.08
N MET A 105 -2.32 12.43 9.28
CA MET A 105 -3.05 12.84 10.49
C MET A 105 -2.48 12.17 11.74
N ALA A 106 -2.15 10.87 11.67
CA ALA A 106 -1.51 10.16 12.76
C ALA A 106 -0.13 10.72 13.11
N ALA A 107 0.67 11.11 12.13
CA ALA A 107 1.93 11.77 12.37
C ALA A 107 1.74 13.19 12.95
N ALA A 108 0.74 13.93 12.49
CA ALA A 108 0.49 15.31 12.94
C ALA A 108 0.01 15.38 14.39
N SER A 109 -0.62 14.34 14.93
CA SER A 109 -1.15 14.33 16.30
C SER A 109 -0.07 14.40 17.39
N ALA A 110 1.18 14.05 17.09
CA ALA A 110 2.28 14.13 18.05
C ALA A 110 2.80 15.55 18.30
N GLU A 111 2.49 16.51 17.42
CA GLU A 111 2.81 17.93 17.52
C GLU A 111 4.29 18.27 17.79
N ASP A 112 5.21 17.40 17.38
CA ASP A 112 6.65 17.54 17.59
C ASP A 112 7.45 17.61 16.26
N TRP A 113 8.80 17.72 16.37
CA TRP A 113 9.66 17.76 15.19
C TRP A 113 9.60 16.46 14.35
N ARG A 114 9.32 15.30 14.96
CA ARG A 114 9.15 14.01 14.27
C ARG A 114 7.97 14.08 13.29
N SER A 115 6.88 14.73 13.71
CA SER A 115 5.69 14.97 12.87
C SER A 115 6.07 15.68 11.58
N TRP A 116 6.82 16.78 11.67
CA TRP A 116 7.23 17.57 10.49
C TRP A 116 8.14 16.79 9.56
N VAL A 117 9.11 16.02 10.11
CA VAL A 117 10.00 15.15 9.33
C VAL A 117 9.21 14.05 8.63
N ALA A 118 8.28 13.39 9.33
CA ALA A 118 7.43 12.35 8.76
C ALA A 118 6.56 12.89 7.62
N ILE A 119 5.86 13.99 7.84
CA ILE A 119 4.97 14.62 6.85
C ILE A 119 5.79 15.07 5.63
N ALA A 120 6.92 15.74 5.82
CA ALA A 120 7.80 16.13 4.72
C ALA A 120 8.28 14.92 3.91
N THR A 121 8.68 13.84 4.58
CA THR A 121 9.10 12.60 3.92
C THR A 121 7.97 11.98 3.10
N ILE A 122 6.75 11.91 3.63
CA ILE A 122 5.56 11.39 2.94
C ILE A 122 5.27 12.22 1.69
N ILE A 123 5.33 13.54 1.77
CA ILE A 123 5.09 14.45 0.65
C ILE A 123 6.16 14.27 -0.43
N ILE A 124 7.44 14.31 -0.07
CA ILE A 124 8.57 14.17 -1.01
C ILE A 124 8.51 12.81 -1.73
N ALA A 125 8.29 11.73 -0.98
CA ALA A 125 8.18 10.39 -1.55
C ALA A 125 6.94 10.21 -2.43
N SER A 126 5.81 10.84 -2.08
CA SER A 126 4.60 10.85 -2.93
C SER A 126 4.83 11.61 -4.24
N PHE A 127 5.56 12.71 -4.18
CA PHE A 127 5.95 13.45 -5.38
C PHE A 127 6.91 12.64 -6.26
N GLY A 128 7.87 11.94 -5.66
CA GLY A 128 8.75 10.99 -6.36
C GLY A 128 7.97 9.87 -7.05
N ALA A 129 6.95 9.32 -6.37
CA ALA A 129 6.05 8.33 -6.95
C ALA A 129 5.27 8.88 -8.16
N LEU A 130 4.76 10.11 -8.05
CA LEU A 130 4.08 10.79 -9.15
C LEU A 130 5.00 10.91 -10.37
N LEU A 131 6.20 11.43 -10.19
CA LEU A 131 7.17 11.60 -11.29
C LEU A 131 7.52 10.26 -11.96
N ALA A 132 7.72 9.21 -11.16
CA ALA A 132 8.01 7.88 -11.68
C ALA A 132 6.84 7.31 -12.49
N MET A 133 5.60 7.44 -12.01
CA MET A 133 4.40 6.98 -12.73
C MET A 133 4.15 7.82 -13.99
N MET A 134 4.34 9.13 -13.94
CA MET A 134 4.26 10.01 -15.12
C MET A 134 5.30 9.63 -16.19
N ARG A 135 6.51 9.28 -15.79
CA ARG A 135 7.53 8.81 -16.71
C ARG A 135 7.11 7.52 -17.41
N VAL A 136 6.64 6.52 -16.65
CA VAL A 136 6.14 5.27 -17.25
C VAL A 136 4.98 5.56 -18.21
N TRP A 137 4.03 6.41 -17.78
CA TRP A 137 2.90 6.81 -18.62
C TRP A 137 3.36 7.44 -19.94
N LYS A 138 4.27 8.41 -19.87
CA LYS A 138 4.79 9.11 -21.03
C LYS A 138 5.52 8.17 -22.01
N GLU A 139 6.33 7.27 -21.50
CA GLU A 139 7.19 6.43 -22.33
C GLU A 139 6.46 5.18 -22.88
N VAL A 140 5.54 4.60 -22.12
CA VAL A 140 4.89 3.33 -22.47
C VAL A 140 3.50 3.53 -23.07
N PHE A 141 2.69 4.39 -22.45
CA PHE A 141 1.29 4.53 -22.83
C PHE A 141 1.06 5.67 -23.84
N TRP A 142 1.85 6.72 -23.77
CA TRP A 142 1.77 7.84 -24.68
C TRP A 142 2.63 7.60 -25.94
N GLY A 143 2.50 8.47 -26.95
CA GLY A 143 3.31 8.44 -28.16
C GLY A 143 2.67 7.67 -29.31
N ARG A 144 3.50 7.33 -30.31
CA ARG A 144 3.05 6.62 -31.51
C ARG A 144 2.94 5.13 -31.22
N PRO A 145 1.86 4.46 -31.70
CA PRO A 145 1.75 3.01 -31.59
C PRO A 145 2.92 2.29 -32.26
N MET A 146 3.38 1.22 -31.62
CA MET A 146 4.47 0.37 -32.12
C MET A 146 4.09 -0.29 -33.45
N GLN A 147 4.91 -0.09 -34.50
CA GLN A 147 4.67 -0.66 -35.81
C GLN A 147 5.17 -2.10 -35.95
N GLN A 148 6.09 -2.52 -35.09
CA GLN A 148 6.69 -3.87 -35.09
C GLN A 148 5.74 -4.99 -34.72
N TYR A 149 4.60 -4.68 -34.13
CA TYR A 149 3.61 -5.66 -33.73
C TYR A 149 2.37 -5.63 -34.62
N PRO A 150 1.75 -6.77 -34.93
CA PRO A 150 0.50 -6.84 -35.70
C PRO A 150 -0.57 -5.94 -35.10
N LYS A 151 -1.36 -5.24 -35.93
CA LYS A 151 -2.43 -4.35 -35.46
C LYS A 151 -3.46 -5.04 -34.56
N ALA A 152 -3.70 -6.33 -34.80
CA ALA A 152 -4.65 -7.15 -34.05
C ALA A 152 -4.11 -7.62 -32.69
N LEU A 153 -2.80 -7.46 -32.42
CA LEU A 153 -2.23 -7.87 -31.14
C LEU A 153 -2.64 -6.87 -30.06
N ASN A 154 -3.35 -7.32 -29.08
CA ASN A 154 -3.75 -6.56 -27.89
C ASN A 154 -3.72 -7.46 -26.64
N VAL A 155 -3.70 -6.85 -25.47
CA VAL A 155 -3.72 -7.58 -24.20
C VAL A 155 -5.09 -8.24 -24.03
N ARG A 156 -5.08 -9.57 -23.86
CA ARG A 156 -6.32 -10.35 -23.67
C ARG A 156 -6.96 -9.95 -22.34
N TRP A 157 -8.27 -9.73 -22.35
CA TRP A 157 -9.03 -9.33 -21.17
C TRP A 157 -8.83 -10.25 -19.96
N LYS A 158 -8.62 -11.56 -20.20
CA LYS A 158 -8.35 -12.56 -19.14
C LYS A 158 -7.10 -12.25 -18.32
N PHE A 159 -6.08 -11.64 -18.93
CA PHE A 159 -4.87 -11.22 -18.24
C PHE A 159 -5.04 -9.91 -17.46
N LEU A 160 -6.02 -9.08 -17.86
CA LEU A 160 -6.33 -7.83 -17.19
C LEU A 160 -7.31 -7.99 -16.02
N LEU A 161 -8.08 -9.08 -16.01
CA LEU A 161 -9.13 -9.31 -15.03
C LEU A 161 -8.59 -9.23 -13.58
N PRO A 162 -7.46 -9.88 -13.19
CA PRO A 162 -6.97 -9.77 -11.83
C PRO A 162 -6.56 -8.35 -11.44
N SER A 163 -5.85 -7.63 -12.31
CA SER A 163 -5.44 -6.25 -12.05
C SER A 163 -6.62 -5.28 -12.01
N GLY A 164 -7.60 -5.48 -12.90
CA GLY A 164 -8.84 -4.71 -12.92
C GLY A 164 -9.69 -4.93 -11.66
N ALA A 165 -9.82 -6.18 -11.22
CA ALA A 165 -10.55 -6.52 -10.00
C ALA A 165 -9.93 -5.84 -8.76
N LEU A 166 -8.59 -5.83 -8.66
CA LEU A 166 -7.89 -5.13 -7.58
C LEU A 166 -8.09 -3.61 -7.64
N MET A 167 -8.20 -3.01 -8.83
CA MET A 167 -8.50 -1.59 -8.95
C MET A 167 -9.96 -1.27 -8.58
N ILE A 168 -10.90 -2.15 -8.92
CA ILE A 168 -12.27 -2.05 -8.43
C ILE A 168 -12.31 -2.17 -6.90
N LEU A 169 -11.56 -3.12 -6.32
CA LEU A 169 -11.43 -3.23 -4.88
C LEU A 169 -10.87 -1.95 -4.25
N SER A 170 -9.84 -1.34 -4.84
CA SER A 170 -9.29 -0.06 -4.38
C SER A 170 -10.34 1.07 -4.41
N LEU A 171 -11.21 1.09 -5.42
CA LEU A 171 -12.33 2.03 -5.50
C LEU A 171 -13.37 1.75 -4.40
N VAL A 172 -13.74 0.49 -4.19
CA VAL A 172 -14.65 0.07 -3.11
C VAL A 172 -14.09 0.45 -1.74
N MET A 173 -12.81 0.25 -1.52
CA MET A 173 -12.11 0.69 -0.29
C MET A 173 -12.18 2.21 -0.09
N PHE A 174 -12.09 2.99 -1.14
CA PHE A 174 -12.24 4.44 -1.04
C PHE A 174 -13.67 4.83 -0.65
N LEU A 175 -14.67 4.23 -1.29
CA LEU A 175 -16.09 4.50 -0.98
C LEU A 175 -16.48 4.00 0.41
N GLY A 176 -15.90 2.89 0.85
CA GLY A 176 -16.08 2.29 2.18
C GLY A 176 -15.04 2.71 3.21
N ALA A 177 -14.37 3.85 3.03
CA ALA A 177 -13.24 4.27 3.86
C ALA A 177 -13.59 4.35 5.36
N GLY A 178 -14.80 4.81 5.70
CA GLY A 178 -15.25 4.86 7.10
C GLY A 178 -15.41 3.48 7.74
N GLN A 179 -15.97 2.51 7.01
CA GLN A 179 -16.10 1.13 7.50
C GLN A 179 -14.71 0.47 7.66
N LEU A 180 -13.82 0.68 6.70
CA LEU A 180 -12.45 0.16 6.77
C LEU A 180 -11.69 0.76 7.95
N TRP A 181 -11.89 2.04 8.23
CA TRP A 181 -11.33 2.67 9.42
C TRP A 181 -11.82 2.00 10.70
N GLY A 182 -13.15 1.76 10.82
CA GLY A 182 -13.73 1.03 11.95
C GLY A 182 -13.17 -0.39 12.12
N ILE A 183 -12.99 -1.11 11.02
CA ILE A 183 -12.38 -2.45 11.04
C ILE A 183 -10.90 -2.38 11.47
N SER A 184 -10.16 -1.41 10.94
CA SER A 184 -8.73 -1.23 11.27
C SER A 184 -8.53 -0.88 12.74
N THR A 185 -9.37 0.00 13.29
CA THR A 185 -9.31 0.35 14.73
C THR A 185 -9.71 -0.82 15.62
N ALA A 186 -10.76 -1.58 15.28
CA ALA A 186 -11.15 -2.77 16.01
C ALA A 186 -10.06 -3.86 15.99
N ALA A 187 -9.38 -4.05 14.86
CA ALA A 187 -8.26 -4.97 14.76
C ALA A 187 -7.08 -4.55 15.65
N VAL A 188 -6.81 -3.25 15.71
CA VAL A 188 -5.76 -2.71 16.58
C VAL A 188 -6.16 -2.79 18.06
N ASP A 189 -7.42 -2.53 18.41
CA ASP A 189 -7.91 -2.72 19.79
C ASP A 189 -7.66 -4.16 20.25
N SER A 190 -7.96 -5.15 19.40
CA SER A 190 -7.67 -6.56 19.68
C SER A 190 -6.17 -6.87 19.77
N LEU A 191 -5.33 -6.18 18.99
CA LEU A 191 -3.88 -6.33 19.03
C LEU A 191 -3.27 -5.76 20.32
N LEU A 192 -3.83 -4.67 20.83
CA LEU A 192 -3.36 -3.98 22.04
C LEU A 192 -3.90 -4.61 23.33
N ASP A 193 -4.89 -5.49 23.25
CA ASP A 193 -5.42 -6.24 24.38
C ASP A 193 -4.52 -7.45 24.70
N VAL A 194 -3.43 -7.15 25.42
CA VAL A 194 -2.42 -8.15 25.80
C VAL A 194 -2.99 -9.19 26.76
N ASP A 195 -3.94 -8.80 27.62
CA ASP A 195 -4.55 -9.70 28.60
C ASP A 195 -5.46 -10.73 27.92
N ALA A 196 -6.28 -10.30 26.95
CA ALA A 196 -7.06 -11.23 26.15
C ALA A 196 -6.18 -12.18 25.33
N TYR A 197 -5.07 -11.67 24.74
CA TYR A 197 -4.11 -12.49 24.01
C TYR A 197 -3.42 -13.52 24.92
N SER A 198 -2.92 -13.10 26.09
CA SER A 198 -2.25 -13.98 27.05
C SER A 198 -3.19 -15.07 27.56
N THR A 199 -4.41 -14.71 27.90
CA THR A 199 -5.46 -15.64 28.37
C THR A 199 -5.81 -16.66 27.28
N ALA A 200 -5.97 -16.23 26.03
CA ALA A 200 -6.28 -17.10 24.90
C ALA A 200 -5.14 -18.08 24.57
N THR A 201 -3.88 -17.67 24.79
CA THR A 201 -2.69 -18.45 24.40
C THR A 201 -2.17 -19.34 25.53
N LEU A 202 -2.19 -18.83 26.75
CA LEU A 202 -1.61 -19.49 27.95
C LEU A 202 -2.67 -20.11 28.84
N GLY A 203 -3.95 -19.86 28.60
CA GLY A 203 -5.06 -20.27 29.48
C GLY A 203 -5.28 -19.32 30.64
N THR A 204 -6.37 -19.58 31.39
CA THR A 204 -6.75 -18.79 32.58
C THR A 204 -6.00 -19.16 33.83
N ASP A 205 -5.31 -20.33 33.83
CA ASP A 205 -4.47 -20.69 34.96
C ASP A 205 -3.19 -19.85 34.92
N PRO A 206 -2.87 -19.09 35.96
CA PRO A 206 -1.58 -18.48 36.08
C PRO A 206 -0.55 -19.61 36.08
N ILE A 207 0.18 -19.77 34.94
CA ILE A 207 1.39 -20.56 34.96
C ILE A 207 2.20 -19.93 36.08
N GLY A 208 2.36 -20.67 37.18
CA GLY A 208 2.97 -20.15 38.41
C GLY A 208 4.32 -19.57 38.06
N VAL A 209 4.35 -18.29 37.81
CA VAL A 209 5.60 -17.53 37.86
C VAL A 209 6.00 -17.69 39.33
N PRO A 210 7.12 -18.37 39.62
CA PRO A 210 7.58 -18.47 41.00
C PRO A 210 7.65 -17.03 41.53
N ASP A 211 6.95 -16.74 42.60
CA ASP A 211 7.03 -15.44 43.23
C ASP A 211 8.51 -15.18 43.51
N ILE A 212 9.08 -14.24 42.77
CA ILE A 212 10.49 -13.86 42.88
C ILE A 212 10.81 -13.49 44.35
N ASN A 213 9.81 -13.01 45.10
CA ASN A 213 9.94 -12.73 46.49
C ASN A 213 10.06 -14.01 47.34
N SER A 214 9.58 -15.15 46.88
CA SER A 214 9.76 -16.44 47.58
C SER A 214 11.18 -16.99 47.49
N LEU A 215 11.98 -16.50 46.55
CA LEU A 215 13.40 -16.87 46.37
C LEU A 215 14.35 -16.01 47.21
N GLN A 216 13.89 -14.92 47.83
CA GLN A 216 14.68 -14.05 48.73
C GLN A 216 14.57 -14.39 50.20
N GLY A 217 13.80 -15.39 50.56
CA GLY A 217 13.52 -15.80 51.96
C GLY A 217 14.33 -16.98 52.45
N GLY A 218 15.59 -17.13 52.10
CA GLY A 218 16.48 -18.20 52.52
C GLY A 218 17.81 -17.71 53.17
N GLU A 219 17.72 -16.83 54.15
CA GLU A 219 18.79 -16.60 55.08
C GLU A 219 18.32 -16.98 56.50
N HIS A 220 18.75 -18.16 56.94
CA HIS A 220 19.03 -18.49 58.34
C HIS A 220 20.32 -19.31 58.44
#